data_e71cca862e4cca3559ec50833848c00e
#
_entry.id   e71cca862e4cca3559ec50833848c00e
#
_cell.length_a   1.000
_cell.length_b   1.000
_cell.length_c   1.000
_cell.angle_alpha   90.00
_cell.angle_beta   90.00
_cell.angle_gamma   90.00
#
_symmetry.space_group_name_H-M   'P 1'
#
loop_
_entity.id
_entity.type
_entity.pdbx_description
1 polymer ?
#
loop_
_entity_poly.entity_id
_entity_poly.type
_entity_poly.pdbx_seq_one_letter_code
_entity_poly.pdbx_strand_id
1 'polypeptide(L)'
;ISRLKSLFPDKQIILLTPLHRSFADFGEKNVQPDESYQNRCGEYVDAYVLAVKEAANVWGVPVIDFNAVTGMNPMVEGQLEYFYDPTFDRLHPSTKGQERMARTLMYQLLAFPCNY
;
A
#
# COMPACT_ATOMS: atom_id res chain seq x y z
N ILE A 1 14.22 9.20 4.93
CA ILE A 1 14.29 10.13 3.77
C ILE A 1 15.62 10.87 3.79
N SER A 2 16.03 11.55 4.88
CA SER A 2 17.28 12.35 4.94
C SER A 2 18.51 11.54 4.49
N ARG A 3 18.64 10.29 4.96
CA ARG A 3 19.75 9.42 4.56
C ARG A 3 19.72 9.08 3.06
N LEU A 4 18.54 8.83 2.50
CA LEU A 4 18.40 8.56 1.06
C LEU A 4 18.79 9.80 0.23
N LYS A 5 18.33 10.98 0.64
CA LYS A 5 18.73 12.23 -0.04
C LYS A 5 20.23 12.50 0.05
N SER A 6 20.86 12.13 1.17
CA SER A 6 22.31 12.27 1.33
C SER A 6 23.10 11.29 0.45
N LEU A 7 22.62 10.04 0.34
CA LEU A 7 23.29 9.01 -0.46
C LEU A 7 23.02 9.15 -1.96
N PHE A 8 21.87 9.67 -2.33
CA PHE A 8 21.40 9.78 -3.71
C PHE A 8 20.84 11.18 -3.98
N PRO A 9 21.68 12.23 -3.95
CA PRO A 9 21.22 13.62 -4.02
C PRO A 9 20.49 13.96 -5.34
N ASP A 10 20.88 13.30 -6.42
CA ASP A 10 20.32 13.54 -7.76
C ASP A 10 19.11 12.64 -8.10
N LYS A 11 18.66 11.80 -7.15
CA LYS A 11 17.54 10.90 -7.38
C LYS A 11 16.26 11.44 -6.79
N GLN A 12 15.18 11.31 -7.56
CA GLN A 12 13.85 11.55 -7.06
C GLN A 12 13.44 10.45 -6.09
N ILE A 13 12.92 10.85 -4.93
CA ILE A 13 12.36 9.93 -3.95
C ILE A 13 10.85 10.05 -4.04
N ILE A 14 10.18 8.92 -4.20
CA ILE A 14 8.71 8.83 -4.14
C ILE A 14 8.37 7.80 -3.08
N LEU A 15 7.49 8.16 -2.15
CA LEU A 15 6.99 7.24 -1.13
C LEU A 15 5.73 6.54 -1.65
N LEU A 16 5.60 5.25 -1.34
CA LEU A 16 4.40 4.48 -1.61
C LEU A 16 3.78 4.03 -0.29
N THR A 17 2.47 4.22 -0.14
CA THR A 17 1.77 3.63 0.99
C THR A 17 1.50 2.14 0.73
N PRO A 18 1.36 1.31 1.78
CA PRO A 18 0.96 -0.08 1.62
C PRO A 18 -0.48 -0.18 1.08
N LEU A 19 -0.83 -1.35 0.57
CA LEU A 19 -2.20 -1.69 0.20
C LEU A 19 -3.11 -1.69 1.43
N HIS A 20 -4.41 -1.56 1.18
CA HIS A 20 -5.42 -1.70 2.21
C HIS A 20 -5.40 -3.10 2.82
N ARG A 21 -5.65 -3.20 4.11
CA ARG A 21 -5.65 -4.45 4.88
C ARG A 21 -7.06 -4.84 5.30
N SER A 22 -7.28 -6.13 5.45
CA SER A 22 -8.44 -6.61 6.18
C SER A 22 -8.24 -6.39 7.68
N PHE A 23 -9.28 -5.96 8.36
CA PHE A 23 -9.26 -5.82 9.82
C PHE A 23 -9.62 -7.12 10.53
N ALA A 24 -10.36 -7.99 9.88
CA ALA A 24 -10.93 -9.18 10.50
C ALA A 24 -10.44 -10.51 9.93
N ASP A 25 -9.86 -10.51 8.72
CA ASP A 25 -9.53 -11.75 8.02
C ASP A 25 -8.40 -11.54 7.01
N PHE A 26 -7.27 -12.19 7.25
CA PHE A 26 -6.14 -12.18 6.32
C PHE A 26 -6.13 -13.39 5.37
N GLY A 27 -7.10 -14.31 5.51
CA GLY A 27 -7.13 -15.58 4.82
C GLY A 27 -6.47 -16.72 5.62
N GLU A 28 -6.89 -17.94 5.38
CA GLU A 28 -6.59 -19.13 6.19
C GLU A 28 -5.09 -19.42 6.36
N LYS A 29 -4.28 -19.15 5.36
CA LYS A 29 -2.83 -19.42 5.38
C LYS A 29 -2.00 -18.30 6.01
N ASN A 30 -2.58 -17.15 6.26
CA ASN A 30 -1.88 -16.07 6.93
C ASN A 30 -2.00 -16.20 8.45
N VAL A 31 -1.18 -15.45 9.17
CA VAL A 31 -1.31 -15.37 10.62
C VAL A 31 -2.73 -14.93 10.96
N GLN A 32 -3.46 -15.80 11.65
CA GLN A 32 -4.84 -15.58 12.09
C GLN A 32 -4.86 -15.36 13.61
N PRO A 33 -4.39 -14.20 14.10
CA PRO A 33 -4.52 -13.86 15.50
C PRO A 33 -6.01 -13.66 15.85
N ASP A 34 -6.32 -13.54 17.15
CA ASP A 34 -7.68 -13.24 17.56
C ASP A 34 -8.21 -11.93 16.90
N GLU A 35 -9.53 -11.81 16.84
CA GLU A 35 -10.20 -10.69 16.16
C GLU A 35 -9.74 -9.32 16.71
N SER A 36 -9.55 -9.22 18.01
CA SER A 36 -9.08 -7.97 18.65
C SER A 36 -7.69 -7.56 18.13
N TYR A 37 -6.80 -8.53 17.93
CA TYR A 37 -5.48 -8.28 17.40
C TYR A 37 -5.54 -7.90 15.91
N GLN A 38 -6.39 -8.56 15.13
CA GLN A 38 -6.58 -8.24 13.70
C GLN A 38 -7.09 -6.81 13.52
N ASN A 39 -8.07 -6.40 14.31
CA ASN A 39 -8.57 -5.02 14.31
C ASN A 39 -7.47 -4.01 14.64
N ARG A 40 -6.68 -4.26 15.66
CA ARG A 40 -5.53 -3.40 16.00
C ARG A 40 -4.49 -3.35 14.89
N CYS A 41 -4.21 -4.45 14.20
CA CYS A 41 -3.31 -4.46 13.06
C CYS A 41 -3.82 -3.57 11.93
N GLY A 42 -5.12 -3.59 11.63
CA GLY A 42 -5.74 -2.68 10.68
C GLY A 42 -5.56 -1.22 11.07
N GLU A 43 -5.87 -0.88 12.33
CA GLU A 43 -5.68 0.47 12.87
C GLU A 43 -4.22 0.93 12.79
N TYR A 44 -3.27 0.05 13.08
CA TYR A 44 -1.85 0.37 12.96
C TYR A 44 -1.41 0.59 11.51
N VAL A 45 -1.93 -0.17 10.57
CA VAL A 45 -1.64 0.07 9.13
C VAL A 45 -2.15 1.43 8.71
N ASP A 46 -3.37 1.80 9.11
CA ASP A 46 -3.92 3.13 8.81
C ASP A 46 -3.08 4.25 9.44
N ALA A 47 -2.61 4.07 10.67
CA ALA A 47 -1.71 5.02 11.32
C ALA A 47 -0.37 5.14 10.57
N TYR A 48 0.20 4.04 10.09
CA TYR A 48 1.41 4.06 9.27
C TYR A 48 1.20 4.75 7.92
N VAL A 49 0.06 4.53 7.27
CA VAL A 49 -0.29 5.22 6.01
C VAL A 49 -0.32 6.73 6.24
N LEU A 50 -0.98 7.19 7.31
CA LEU A 50 -1.00 8.61 7.69
C LEU A 50 0.41 9.15 7.96
N ALA A 51 1.22 8.43 8.72
CA ALA A 51 2.60 8.83 9.04
C ALA A 51 3.48 8.95 7.78
N VAL A 52 3.32 8.06 6.79
CA VAL A 52 4.01 8.15 5.50
C VAL A 52 3.60 9.41 4.73
N LYS A 53 2.31 9.73 4.72
CA LYS A 53 1.77 10.92 4.03
C LYS A 53 2.26 12.21 4.71
N GLU A 54 2.26 12.26 6.03
CA GLU A 54 2.80 13.39 6.79
C GLU A 54 4.30 13.57 6.55
N ALA A 55 5.07 12.48 6.57
CA ALA A 55 6.50 12.52 6.28
C ALA A 55 6.78 13.01 4.85
N ALA A 56 5.97 12.63 3.88
CA ALA A 56 6.08 13.13 2.52
C ALA A 56 5.93 14.65 2.45
N ASN A 57 4.94 15.19 3.17
CA ASN A 57 4.73 16.66 3.25
C ASN A 57 5.91 17.37 3.93
N VAL A 58 6.37 16.86 5.06
CA VAL A 58 7.50 17.46 5.81
C VAL A 58 8.79 17.49 4.98
N TRP A 59 9.05 16.44 4.22
CA TRP A 59 10.28 16.34 3.42
C TRP A 59 10.13 16.86 1.97
N GLY A 60 8.94 17.30 1.58
CA GLY A 60 8.66 17.76 0.23
C GLY A 60 8.94 16.70 -0.81
N VAL A 61 8.57 15.44 -0.55
CA VAL A 61 8.67 14.32 -1.50
C VAL A 61 7.27 13.88 -1.92
N PRO A 62 7.08 13.47 -3.21
CA PRO A 62 5.82 12.92 -3.66
C PRO A 62 5.44 11.63 -2.92
N VAL A 63 4.14 11.40 -2.76
CA VAL A 63 3.60 10.14 -2.26
C VAL A 63 2.59 9.56 -3.23
N ILE A 64 2.69 8.27 -3.50
CA ILE A 64 1.65 7.51 -4.20
C ILE A 64 0.88 6.72 -3.15
N ASP A 65 -0.35 7.10 -2.94
CA ASP A 65 -1.22 6.50 -1.93
C ASP A 65 -1.90 5.22 -2.48
N PHE A 66 -1.17 4.10 -2.52
CA PHE A 66 -1.70 2.82 -2.97
C PHE A 66 -2.88 2.34 -2.15
N ASN A 67 -2.92 2.71 -0.88
CA ASN A 67 -4.08 2.43 -0.02
C ASN A 67 -5.37 3.01 -0.61
N ALA A 68 -5.31 4.23 -1.12
CA ALA A 68 -6.47 4.92 -1.66
C ALA A 68 -6.71 4.67 -3.17
N VAL A 69 -5.64 4.68 -3.98
CA VAL A 69 -5.80 4.80 -5.45
C VAL A 69 -5.82 3.47 -6.20
N THR A 70 -5.38 2.36 -5.60
CA THR A 70 -5.44 1.05 -6.28
C THR A 70 -6.87 0.52 -6.38
N GLY A 71 -7.75 0.91 -5.47
CA GLY A 71 -9.07 0.32 -5.33
C GLY A 71 -9.02 -1.16 -4.94
N MET A 72 -7.92 -1.63 -4.33
CA MET A 72 -7.76 -3.00 -3.88
C MET A 72 -8.03 -3.07 -2.38
N ASN A 73 -9.21 -3.58 -2.02
CA ASN A 73 -9.65 -3.71 -0.63
C ASN A 73 -10.09 -5.14 -0.35
N PRO A 74 -9.39 -5.88 0.53
CA PRO A 74 -9.72 -7.28 0.85
C PRO A 74 -11.03 -7.45 1.62
N MET A 75 -11.63 -6.35 2.12
CA MET A 75 -12.93 -6.37 2.78
C MET A 75 -14.11 -6.21 1.81
N VAL A 76 -13.85 -5.99 0.53
CA VAL A 76 -14.87 -5.86 -0.52
C VAL A 76 -14.88 -7.12 -1.37
N GLU A 77 -15.94 -7.92 -1.28
CA GLU A 77 -16.05 -9.21 -1.96
C GLU A 77 -15.76 -9.13 -3.46
N GLY A 78 -16.29 -8.15 -4.15
CA GLY A 78 -16.05 -7.92 -5.58
C GLY A 78 -14.61 -7.55 -5.96
N GLN A 79 -13.71 -7.39 -4.99
CA GLN A 79 -12.30 -7.07 -5.19
C GLN A 79 -11.35 -8.19 -4.75
N LEU A 80 -11.89 -9.31 -4.26
CA LEU A 80 -11.07 -10.43 -3.79
C LEU A 80 -10.24 -11.07 -4.91
N GLU A 81 -10.62 -10.92 -6.16
CA GLU A 81 -9.85 -11.39 -7.32
C GLU A 81 -8.46 -10.77 -7.44
N TYR A 82 -8.24 -9.60 -6.81
CA TYR A 82 -6.94 -8.93 -6.77
C TYR A 82 -5.99 -9.50 -5.71
N PHE A 83 -6.47 -10.41 -4.86
CA PHE A 83 -5.67 -11.07 -3.83
C PHE A 83 -5.35 -12.50 -4.24
N TYR A 84 -4.30 -13.05 -3.64
CA TYR A 84 -3.71 -14.33 -4.06
C TYR A 84 -4.71 -15.47 -4.02
N ASP A 85 -5.48 -15.57 -2.96
CA ASP A 85 -6.57 -16.54 -2.85
C ASP A 85 -7.68 -15.99 -1.94
N PRO A 86 -8.93 -15.89 -2.43
CA PRO A 86 -10.04 -15.34 -1.65
C PRO A 86 -10.34 -16.08 -0.34
N THR A 87 -9.95 -17.35 -0.24
CA THR A 87 -10.27 -18.19 0.90
C THR A 87 -9.16 -18.23 1.95
N PHE A 88 -7.89 -18.18 1.54
CA PHE A 88 -6.79 -18.37 2.47
C PHE A 88 -5.66 -17.35 2.40
N ASP A 89 -5.68 -16.43 1.44
CA ASP A 89 -4.68 -15.34 1.37
C ASP A 89 -5.28 -14.08 0.76
N ARG A 90 -5.83 -13.25 1.62
CA ARG A 90 -6.35 -11.92 1.29
C ARG A 90 -5.35 -10.82 1.60
N LEU A 91 -4.08 -11.18 1.74
CA LEU A 91 -2.99 -10.27 2.07
C LEU A 91 -2.10 -9.97 0.87
N HIS A 92 -1.65 -11.01 0.18
CA HIS A 92 -0.77 -10.87 -0.96
C HIS A 92 -1.56 -10.64 -2.26
N PRO A 93 -1.08 -9.79 -3.16
CA PRO A 93 -1.76 -9.56 -4.43
C PRO A 93 -1.67 -10.81 -5.34
N SER A 94 -2.75 -11.09 -6.05
CA SER A 94 -2.77 -12.04 -7.17
C SER A 94 -2.03 -11.46 -8.38
N THR A 95 -1.90 -12.25 -9.46
CA THR A 95 -1.39 -11.73 -10.75
C THR A 95 -2.21 -10.52 -11.22
N LYS A 96 -3.55 -10.60 -11.16
CA LYS A 96 -4.43 -9.46 -11.46
C LYS A 96 -4.18 -8.26 -10.54
N GLY A 97 -3.95 -8.52 -9.26
CA GLY A 97 -3.61 -7.48 -8.29
C GLY A 97 -2.28 -6.80 -8.62
N GLN A 98 -1.26 -7.57 -8.97
CA GLN A 98 0.03 -7.04 -9.39
C GLN A 98 -0.07 -6.20 -10.66
N GLU A 99 -0.82 -6.66 -11.67
CA GLU A 99 -1.08 -5.90 -12.89
C GLU A 99 -1.80 -4.58 -12.58
N ARG A 100 -2.79 -4.60 -11.68
CA ARG A 100 -3.50 -3.40 -11.26
C ARG A 100 -2.57 -2.43 -10.52
N MET A 101 -1.73 -2.93 -9.62
CA MET A 101 -0.72 -2.12 -8.93
C MET A 101 0.27 -1.49 -9.92
N ALA A 102 0.78 -2.26 -10.86
CA ALA A 102 1.72 -1.77 -11.88
C ALA A 102 1.09 -0.68 -12.75
N ARG A 103 -0.15 -0.89 -13.19
CA ARG A 103 -0.90 0.09 -13.97
C ARG A 103 -1.17 1.37 -13.18
N THR A 104 -1.58 1.23 -11.93
CA THR A 104 -1.78 2.36 -11.01
C THR A 104 -0.48 3.14 -10.83
N LEU A 105 0.62 2.45 -10.57
CA LEU A 105 1.94 3.08 -10.43
C LEU A 105 2.33 3.86 -11.68
N MET A 106 2.15 3.27 -12.85
CA MET A 106 2.45 3.93 -14.13
C MET A 106 1.67 5.24 -14.28
N TYR A 107 0.36 5.23 -14.06
CA TYR A 107 -0.47 6.43 -14.16
C TYR A 107 -0.12 7.48 -13.12
N GLN A 108 0.19 7.07 -11.90
CA GLN A 108 0.58 8.01 -10.84
C GLN A 108 1.94 8.64 -11.13
N LEU A 109 2.90 7.89 -11.65
CA LEU A 109 4.22 8.42 -12.02
C LEU A 109 4.12 9.47 -13.13
N LEU A 110 3.20 9.34 -14.09
CA LEU A 110 2.97 10.33 -15.13
C LEU A 110 2.47 11.69 -14.60
N ALA A 111 1.90 11.72 -13.40
CA ALA A 111 1.39 12.93 -12.77
C ALA A 111 2.49 13.76 -12.06
N PHE A 112 3.69 13.19 -11.85
CA PHE A 112 4.77 13.88 -11.16
C PHE A 112 5.71 14.57 -12.16
N PRO A 113 6.16 15.80 -11.84
CA PRO A 113 7.22 16.42 -12.61
C PRO A 113 8.49 15.58 -12.44
N CYS A 114 9.01 15.10 -13.55
CA CYS A 114 10.22 14.29 -13.56
C CYS A 114 11.41 15.21 -13.80
N ASN A 115 12.33 15.24 -12.85
CA ASN A 115 13.67 15.73 -13.05
C ASN A 115 14.55 14.54 -13.46
N TYR A 116 14.43 14.17 -14.71
CA TYR A 116 15.29 13.11 -15.27
C TYR A 116 16.56 13.71 -15.84
#